data_6b86f43d814cb2e1b5c5f33c8da08258
#
_entry.id   6b86f43d814cb2e1b5c5f33c8da08258
#
_cell.length_a   1.000
_cell.length_b   1.000
_cell.length_c   1.000
_cell.angle_alpha   90.00
_cell.angle_beta   90.00
_cell.angle_gamma   90.00
#
_symmetry.space_group_name_H-M   'P 1'
#
loop_
_entity.id
_entity.type
_entity.pdbx_description
1 polymer ?
#
loop_
_entity_poly.entity_id
_entity_poly.type
_entity_poly.pdbx_seq_one_letter_code
_entity_poly.pdbx_strand_id
1 'polypeptide(L)'
;MKRITIILFSLILTLPIAAQKKTLELGIYGGLQTYTKIGNPYENSFSSGFGIGFLSKYYISNRLFWTTDLFGSTDDGTELKLTNIPEGNRILSMSRKDYSISTGFGFNVISTKQFNYYLQLCGGIGIIEGNYEHFTPNNGTERIDIKHTSYIISPSTGIDFTVANHWKIGAGYSFRYLGDFDGSHSLFARITYVFD
;
A
#
# COMPACT_ATOMS: atom_id res chain seq x y z
N MET A 1 -17.96 -9.79 25.72
CA MET A 1 -17.05 -8.98 24.92
C MET A 1 -15.98 -8.25 25.74
N LYS A 2 -16.29 -7.52 26.81
CA LYS A 2 -15.29 -6.79 27.66
C LYS A 2 -14.15 -7.65 28.22
N ARG A 3 -14.37 -8.93 28.54
CA ARG A 3 -13.33 -9.82 29.13
C ARG A 3 -12.29 -10.28 28.07
N ILE A 4 -12.69 -10.46 26.81
CA ILE A 4 -11.77 -10.86 25.73
C ILE A 4 -10.84 -9.69 25.37
N THR A 5 -11.34 -8.46 25.38
CA THR A 5 -10.55 -7.26 25.11
C THR A 5 -9.48 -7.05 26.19
N ILE A 6 -9.80 -7.32 27.46
CA ILE A 6 -8.84 -7.20 28.59
C ILE A 6 -7.75 -8.28 28.49
N ILE A 7 -8.11 -9.51 28.10
CA ILE A 7 -7.14 -10.61 27.94
C ILE A 7 -6.21 -10.32 26.74
N LEU A 8 -6.75 -9.83 25.63
CA LEU A 8 -5.91 -9.40 24.49
C LEU A 8 -4.96 -8.26 24.86
N PHE A 9 -5.45 -7.28 25.62
CA PHE A 9 -4.65 -6.13 26.07
C PHE A 9 -3.57 -6.54 27.08
N SER A 10 -3.88 -7.46 28.00
CA SER A 10 -2.90 -8.00 28.95
C SER A 10 -1.85 -8.90 28.27
N LEU A 11 -2.23 -9.65 27.22
CA LEU A 11 -1.28 -10.45 26.44
C LEU A 11 -0.28 -9.56 25.67
N ILE A 12 -0.70 -8.38 25.21
CA ILE A 12 0.16 -7.40 24.55
C ILE A 12 1.11 -6.75 25.56
N LEU A 13 0.66 -6.52 26.80
CA LEU A 13 1.46 -5.90 27.86
C LEU A 13 2.44 -6.86 28.55
N THR A 14 2.22 -8.17 28.46
CA THR A 14 3.11 -9.19 29.04
C THR A 14 4.20 -9.70 28.08
N LEU A 15 4.27 -9.15 26.86
CA LEU A 15 5.43 -9.39 25.99
C LEU A 15 6.67 -8.90 26.75
N PRO A 16 7.66 -9.77 27.03
CA PRO A 16 8.82 -9.36 27.78
C PRO A 16 9.49 -8.19 27.07
N ILE A 17 9.50 -7.03 27.71
CA ILE A 17 10.33 -5.90 27.35
C ILE A 17 11.78 -6.31 27.77
N ALA A 18 12.28 -7.37 27.15
CA ALA A 18 13.69 -7.68 27.23
C ALA A 18 14.39 -6.49 26.57
N ALA A 19 15.32 -5.89 27.30
CA ALA A 19 16.14 -4.78 26.84
C ALA A 19 16.84 -5.16 25.51
N GLN A 20 16.17 -4.86 24.41
CA GLN A 20 16.67 -5.17 23.09
C GLN A 20 17.29 -3.95 22.44
N LYS A 21 18.39 -4.22 21.76
CA LYS A 21 19.01 -3.26 20.86
C LYS A 21 17.92 -2.74 19.92
N LYS A 22 17.66 -1.45 20.00
CA LYS A 22 16.64 -0.78 19.19
C LYS A 22 17.14 -0.80 17.75
N THR A 23 16.61 -1.69 16.94
CA THR A 23 17.01 -1.87 15.55
C THR A 23 16.11 -1.00 14.66
N LEU A 24 16.74 -0.22 13.79
CA LEU A 24 16.08 0.55 12.74
C LEU A 24 16.34 -0.16 11.41
N GLU A 25 15.30 -0.36 10.64
CA GLU A 25 15.40 -0.85 9.28
C GLU A 25 14.89 0.22 8.32
N LEU A 26 15.66 0.51 7.26
CA LEU A 26 15.26 1.37 6.17
C LEU A 26 15.27 0.58 4.88
N GLY A 27 14.20 0.64 4.12
CA GLY A 27 14.06 -0.12 2.88
C GLY A 27 13.41 0.66 1.76
N ILE A 28 13.75 0.27 0.56
CA ILE A 28 13.07 0.66 -0.66
C ILE A 28 12.37 -0.56 -1.24
N TYR A 29 11.22 -0.33 -1.83
CA TYR A 29 10.47 -1.39 -2.49
C TYR A 29 9.85 -0.90 -3.78
N GLY A 30 9.58 -1.82 -4.69
CA GLY A 30 8.86 -1.54 -5.92
C GLY A 30 8.12 -2.77 -6.40
N GLY A 31 7.06 -2.56 -7.16
CA GLY A 31 6.25 -3.67 -7.62
C GLY A 31 5.04 -3.29 -8.45
N LEU A 32 4.31 -4.31 -8.82
CA LEU A 32 3.09 -4.21 -9.59
C LEU A 32 1.94 -3.74 -8.70
N GLN A 33 1.14 -2.86 -9.25
CA GLN A 33 -0.07 -2.36 -8.61
C GLN A 33 -1.28 -2.63 -9.49
N THR A 34 -2.38 -3.05 -8.86
CA THR A 34 -3.69 -3.17 -9.51
C THR A 34 -4.71 -2.42 -8.68
N TYR A 35 -5.64 -1.78 -9.35
CA TYR A 35 -6.68 -0.99 -8.70
C TYR A 35 -8.01 -1.74 -8.70
N THR A 36 -8.70 -1.68 -7.56
CA THR A 36 -10.06 -2.21 -7.42
C THR A 36 -10.99 -1.02 -7.24
N LYS A 37 -11.96 -0.89 -8.12
CA LYS A 37 -12.97 0.16 -7.97
C LYS A 37 -13.96 -0.24 -6.89
N ILE A 38 -14.12 0.63 -5.90
CA ILE A 38 -15.15 0.53 -4.89
C ILE A 38 -16.11 1.68 -5.14
N GLY A 39 -17.32 1.38 -5.64
CA GLY A 39 -18.40 2.37 -5.76
C GLY A 39 -18.39 3.29 -6.98
N ASN A 40 -17.64 3.00 -8.03
CA ASN A 40 -17.66 3.79 -9.25
C ASN A 40 -18.64 3.18 -10.28
N PRO A 41 -19.56 3.98 -10.91
CA PRO A 41 -20.52 3.48 -11.91
C PRO A 41 -19.88 2.98 -13.22
N TYR A 42 -18.58 3.21 -13.43
CA TYR A 42 -17.85 2.69 -14.59
C TYR A 42 -17.26 1.33 -14.26
N GLU A 43 -18.10 0.29 -14.37
CA GLU A 43 -17.71 -1.09 -14.09
C GLU A 43 -16.59 -1.58 -15.02
N ASN A 44 -15.66 -2.36 -14.45
CA ASN A 44 -14.75 -3.32 -15.11
C ASN A 44 -13.45 -2.84 -15.75
N SER A 45 -12.83 -1.75 -15.35
CA SER A 45 -11.45 -1.52 -15.75
C SER A 45 -10.49 -1.74 -14.58
N PHE A 46 -9.87 -2.92 -14.53
CA PHE A 46 -8.66 -3.10 -13.75
C PHE A 46 -7.53 -2.44 -14.53
N SER A 47 -6.99 -1.35 -14.01
CA SER A 47 -5.74 -0.82 -14.50
C SER A 47 -4.62 -1.39 -13.65
N SER A 48 -3.49 -1.66 -14.28
CA SER A 48 -2.26 -2.11 -13.62
C SER A 48 -1.19 -1.08 -13.83
N GLY A 49 -0.47 -0.77 -12.76
CA GLY A 49 0.61 0.19 -12.78
C GLY A 49 1.84 -0.33 -12.05
N PHE A 50 2.79 0.55 -11.88
CA PHE A 50 3.99 0.29 -11.10
C PHE A 50 4.08 1.28 -9.94
N GLY A 51 4.43 0.76 -8.77
CA GLY A 51 4.62 1.56 -7.56
C GLY A 51 6.02 1.40 -6.99
N ILE A 52 6.50 2.47 -6.37
CA ILE A 52 7.74 2.51 -5.62
C ILE A 52 7.47 3.12 -4.24
N GLY A 53 8.19 2.65 -3.24
CA GLY A 53 8.04 3.19 -1.89
C GLY A 53 9.30 3.12 -1.07
N PHE A 54 9.26 3.87 0.03
CA PHE A 54 10.28 3.88 1.06
C PHE A 54 9.63 3.46 2.38
N LEU A 55 10.26 2.51 3.06
CA LEU A 55 9.77 1.93 4.29
C LEU A 55 10.78 2.13 5.41
N SER A 56 10.32 2.53 6.59
CA SER A 56 11.10 2.44 7.82
C SER A 56 10.40 1.51 8.81
N LYS A 57 11.18 0.71 9.54
CA LYS A 57 10.71 -0.10 10.66
C LYS A 57 11.59 0.15 11.87
N TYR A 58 10.98 0.52 12.97
CA TYR A 58 11.64 0.69 14.25
C TYR A 58 11.16 -0.38 15.22
N TYR A 59 12.05 -1.28 15.61
CA TYR A 59 11.71 -2.41 16.47
C TYR A 59 11.57 -1.98 17.92
N ILE A 60 10.37 -2.17 18.47
CA ILE A 60 10.04 -1.93 19.88
C ILE A 60 10.39 -3.18 20.69
N SER A 61 10.25 -4.35 20.08
CA SER A 61 10.62 -5.65 20.62
C SER A 61 11.11 -6.57 19.50
N ASN A 62 11.52 -7.81 19.80
CA ASN A 62 11.93 -8.83 18.80
C ASN A 62 10.91 -9.04 17.69
N ARG A 63 9.64 -8.79 17.97
CA ARG A 63 8.54 -9.09 17.05
C ARG A 63 7.72 -7.89 16.69
N LEU A 64 7.59 -6.91 17.61
CA LEU A 64 6.76 -5.74 17.41
C LEU A 64 7.60 -4.58 16.87
N PHE A 65 7.14 -3.96 15.80
CA PHE A 65 7.77 -2.78 15.22
C PHE A 65 6.75 -1.70 14.86
N TRP A 66 7.21 -0.46 14.96
CA TRP A 66 6.57 0.68 14.36
C TRP A 66 7.05 0.81 12.91
N THR A 67 6.17 1.17 12.00
CA THR A 67 6.52 1.33 10.59
C THR A 67 5.98 2.65 10.03
N THR A 68 6.75 3.24 9.12
CA THR A 68 6.31 4.37 8.29
C THR A 68 6.56 4.02 6.84
N ASP A 69 5.60 4.31 6.00
CA ASP A 69 5.59 3.98 4.58
C ASP A 69 5.29 5.23 3.75
N LEU A 70 6.18 5.54 2.81
CA LEU A 70 6.00 6.54 1.77
C LEU A 70 5.85 5.79 0.45
N PHE A 71 4.81 6.06 -0.29
CA PHE A 71 4.51 5.34 -1.51
C PHE A 71 4.08 6.26 -2.63
N GLY A 72 4.50 5.94 -3.85
CA GLY A 72 4.03 6.56 -5.08
C GLY A 72 3.83 5.51 -6.15
N SER A 73 2.79 5.64 -6.94
CA SER A 73 2.54 4.78 -8.10
C SER A 73 2.03 5.58 -9.28
N THR A 74 2.24 5.03 -10.45
CA THR A 74 1.71 5.57 -11.70
C THR A 74 1.10 4.44 -12.51
N ASP A 75 -0.01 4.75 -13.16
CA ASP A 75 -0.68 3.91 -14.12
C ASP A 75 -1.01 4.76 -15.35
N ASP A 76 -0.49 4.35 -16.49
CA ASP A 76 -0.84 4.89 -17.80
C ASP A 76 -1.87 3.95 -18.41
N GLY A 77 -3.12 4.06 -17.93
CA GLY A 77 -4.23 3.19 -18.32
C GLY A 77 -4.49 3.24 -19.81
N THR A 78 -4.14 2.17 -20.48
CA THR A 78 -4.55 1.90 -21.85
C THR A 78 -5.87 1.17 -21.85
N GLU A 79 -6.86 1.73 -22.54
CA GLU A 79 -8.16 1.16 -22.86
C GLU A 79 -9.09 0.80 -21.68
N LEU A 80 -9.84 1.79 -21.25
CA LEU A 80 -11.10 1.54 -20.54
C LEU A 80 -12.15 1.00 -21.53
N LYS A 81 -12.45 -0.29 -21.46
CA LYS A 81 -13.70 -0.82 -22.02
C LYS A 81 -14.85 -0.37 -21.13
N LEU A 82 -15.43 0.75 -21.47
CA LEU A 82 -16.61 1.27 -20.76
C LEU A 82 -17.83 0.56 -21.31
N THR A 83 -18.52 -0.20 -20.48
CA THR A 83 -19.70 -0.98 -20.87
C THR A 83 -21.00 -0.18 -20.91
N ASN A 84 -21.03 1.05 -20.38
CA ASN A 84 -22.23 1.87 -20.28
C ASN A 84 -22.03 3.35 -20.69
N ILE A 85 -21.28 3.61 -21.74
CA ILE A 85 -21.19 4.96 -22.29
C ILE A 85 -22.33 5.17 -23.29
N PRO A 86 -23.00 6.35 -23.25
CA PRO A 86 -23.96 6.72 -24.30
C PRO A 86 -23.34 6.59 -25.69
N GLU A 87 -24.12 6.13 -26.67
CA GLU A 87 -23.66 5.94 -28.04
C GLU A 87 -22.89 7.15 -28.56
N GLY A 88 -21.67 6.91 -29.05
CA GLY A 88 -20.80 7.96 -29.59
C GLY A 88 -19.78 8.56 -28.62
N ASN A 89 -19.91 8.37 -27.31
CA ASN A 89 -18.91 8.84 -26.35
C ASN A 89 -17.76 7.83 -26.24
N ARG A 90 -16.54 8.31 -26.08
CA ARG A 90 -15.33 7.47 -25.95
C ARG A 90 -14.39 8.06 -24.91
N ILE A 91 -13.76 7.24 -24.07
CA ILE A 91 -12.58 7.64 -23.31
C ILE A 91 -11.35 7.25 -24.13
N LEU A 92 -10.53 8.25 -24.44
CA LEU A 92 -9.38 8.11 -25.31
C LEU A 92 -8.12 7.74 -24.51
N SER A 93 -7.97 8.32 -23.33
CA SER A 93 -6.83 8.04 -22.46
C SER A 93 -7.21 8.26 -21.00
N MET A 94 -6.52 7.57 -20.12
CA MET A 94 -6.64 7.76 -18.68
C MET A 94 -5.27 7.56 -18.05
N SER A 95 -4.89 8.44 -17.13
CA SER A 95 -3.72 8.24 -16.29
C SER A 95 -4.08 8.45 -14.83
N ARG A 96 -3.37 7.73 -13.95
CA ARG A 96 -3.55 7.82 -12.51
C ARG A 96 -2.19 7.81 -11.82
N LYS A 97 -2.06 8.65 -10.81
CA LYS A 97 -0.92 8.70 -9.90
C LYS A 97 -1.44 8.68 -8.47
N ASP A 98 -0.91 7.80 -7.66
CA ASP A 98 -1.23 7.73 -6.25
C ASP A 98 0.01 8.06 -5.44
N TYR A 99 -0.14 8.90 -4.43
CA TYR A 99 0.90 9.22 -3.46
C TYR A 99 0.35 8.99 -2.08
N SER A 100 1.15 8.44 -1.18
CA SER A 100 0.69 8.25 0.19
C SER A 100 1.82 8.30 1.21
N ILE A 101 1.44 8.75 2.40
CA ILE A 101 2.21 8.61 3.62
C ILE A 101 1.34 7.89 4.64
N SER A 102 1.87 6.83 5.23
CA SER A 102 1.18 6.07 6.26
C SER A 102 2.13 5.61 7.34
N THR A 103 1.59 5.39 8.53
CA THR A 103 2.33 4.89 9.68
C THR A 103 1.48 3.92 10.46
N GLY A 104 2.11 3.01 11.19
CA GLY A 104 1.38 1.99 11.93
C GLY A 104 2.27 1.01 12.64
N PHE A 105 1.73 -0.16 12.92
CA PHE A 105 2.41 -1.21 13.64
C PHE A 105 2.46 -2.48 12.81
N GLY A 106 3.52 -3.24 13.03
CA GLY A 106 3.65 -4.57 12.47
C GLY A 106 4.19 -5.56 13.50
N PHE A 107 3.97 -6.82 13.20
CA PHE A 107 4.35 -7.93 14.04
C PHE A 107 4.98 -9.04 13.20
N ASN A 108 6.17 -9.50 13.62
CA ASN A 108 6.81 -10.68 13.04
C ASN A 108 6.17 -11.94 13.62
N VAL A 109 5.33 -12.61 12.83
CA VAL A 109 4.69 -13.89 13.18
C VAL A 109 5.76 -14.96 13.34
N ILE A 110 6.69 -15.00 12.39
CA ILE A 110 7.88 -15.84 12.43
C ILE A 110 9.10 -14.93 12.38
N SER A 111 10.02 -15.15 13.32
CA SER A 111 11.27 -14.39 13.37
C SER A 111 12.41 -15.36 13.70
N THR A 112 13.30 -15.52 12.74
CA THR A 112 14.53 -16.28 12.85
C THR A 112 15.72 -15.38 12.48
N LYS A 113 16.95 -15.88 12.60
CA LYS A 113 18.14 -15.12 12.19
C LYS A 113 18.18 -14.82 10.69
N GLN A 114 17.57 -15.68 9.87
CA GLN A 114 17.63 -15.59 8.41
C GLN A 114 16.30 -15.24 7.75
N PHE A 115 15.18 -15.44 8.45
CA PHE A 115 13.85 -15.34 7.86
C PHE A 115 12.88 -14.67 8.82
N ASN A 116 12.09 -13.72 8.30
CA ASN A 116 10.96 -13.12 9.01
C ASN A 116 9.71 -13.22 8.12
N TYR A 117 8.59 -13.57 8.74
CA TYR A 117 7.26 -13.40 8.17
C TYR A 117 6.50 -12.41 9.03
N TYR A 118 5.97 -11.35 8.42
CA TYR A 118 5.34 -10.26 9.14
C TYR A 118 3.93 -9.95 8.64
N LEU A 119 3.15 -9.38 9.55
CA LEU A 119 1.89 -8.69 9.29
C LEU A 119 2.03 -7.26 9.78
N GLN A 120 1.47 -6.30 9.05
CA GLN A 120 1.43 -4.90 9.50
C GLN A 120 0.13 -4.23 9.08
N LEU A 121 -0.26 -3.21 9.84
CA LEU A 121 -1.41 -2.35 9.57
C LEU A 121 -0.98 -0.91 9.72
N CYS A 122 -1.14 -0.14 8.66
CA CYS A 122 -0.84 1.28 8.62
C CYS A 122 -2.09 2.10 8.35
N GLY A 123 -2.11 3.32 8.86
CA GLY A 123 -3.10 4.34 8.56
C GLY A 123 -2.39 5.63 8.14
N GLY A 124 -3.02 6.42 7.28
CA GLY A 124 -2.38 7.62 6.77
C GLY A 124 -3.25 8.44 5.84
N ILE A 125 -2.59 9.20 4.98
CA ILE A 125 -3.22 10.08 3.99
C ILE A 125 -2.66 9.75 2.61
N GLY A 126 -3.54 9.75 1.61
CA GLY A 126 -3.20 9.57 0.22
C GLY A 126 -3.79 10.65 -0.67
N ILE A 127 -3.09 10.91 -1.75
CA ILE A 127 -3.50 11.81 -2.82
C ILE A 127 -3.59 10.99 -4.09
N ILE A 128 -4.74 11.05 -4.73
CA ILE A 128 -4.99 10.47 -6.04
C ILE A 128 -5.04 11.63 -7.02
N GLU A 129 -4.20 11.60 -8.03
CA GLU A 129 -4.21 12.51 -9.16
C GLU A 129 -4.48 11.70 -10.42
N GLY A 130 -5.44 12.14 -11.22
CA GLY A 130 -5.77 11.45 -12.46
C GLY A 130 -6.24 12.42 -13.52
N ASN A 131 -6.15 12.01 -14.77
CA ASN A 131 -6.82 12.69 -15.86
C ASN A 131 -7.43 11.65 -16.81
N TYR A 132 -8.51 12.02 -17.42
CA TYR A 132 -9.08 11.26 -18.52
C TYR A 132 -9.51 12.20 -19.65
N GLU A 133 -9.32 11.74 -20.87
CA GLU A 133 -9.78 12.42 -22.07
C GLU A 133 -11.08 11.76 -22.53
N HIS A 134 -12.11 12.56 -22.58
CA HIS A 134 -13.46 12.15 -22.95
C HIS A 134 -13.84 12.78 -24.29
N PHE A 135 -14.22 11.98 -25.25
CA PHE A 135 -14.76 12.44 -26.53
C PHE A 135 -16.28 12.37 -26.51
N THR A 136 -16.92 13.48 -26.87
CA THR A 136 -18.36 13.54 -27.10
C THR A 136 -18.61 14.03 -28.53
N PRO A 137 -19.57 13.43 -29.29
CA PRO A 137 -19.83 13.83 -30.67
C PRO A 137 -20.17 15.31 -30.82
N ASN A 138 -20.78 15.93 -29.82
CA ASN A 138 -21.24 17.32 -29.88
C ASN A 138 -20.20 18.33 -29.41
N ASN A 139 -19.28 17.95 -28.51
CA ASN A 139 -18.36 18.88 -27.84
C ASN A 139 -16.88 18.59 -28.17
N GLY A 140 -16.61 17.50 -28.92
CA GLY A 140 -15.22 17.09 -29.20
C GLY A 140 -14.54 16.45 -28.01
N THR A 141 -13.21 16.61 -27.92
CA THR A 141 -12.41 16.03 -26.84
C THR A 141 -12.28 17.01 -25.68
N GLU A 142 -12.65 16.57 -24.49
CA GLU A 142 -12.51 17.29 -23.23
C GLU A 142 -11.58 16.50 -22.30
N ARG A 143 -10.64 17.21 -21.65
CA ARG A 143 -9.77 16.65 -20.63
C ARG A 143 -10.30 17.02 -19.24
N ILE A 144 -10.48 16.01 -18.40
CA ILE A 144 -10.95 16.18 -17.02
C ILE A 144 -9.83 15.74 -16.10
N ASP A 145 -9.37 16.67 -15.25
CA ASP A 145 -8.36 16.41 -14.23
C ASP A 145 -9.06 16.12 -12.89
N ILE A 146 -8.65 15.07 -12.23
CA ILE A 146 -9.16 14.64 -10.92
C ILE A 146 -8.03 14.75 -9.91
N LYS A 147 -8.28 15.44 -8.81
CA LYS A 147 -7.40 15.43 -7.65
C LYS A 147 -8.21 15.21 -6.39
N HIS A 148 -7.87 14.14 -5.68
CA HIS A 148 -8.57 13.78 -4.46
C HIS A 148 -7.60 13.42 -3.35
N THR A 149 -7.90 13.87 -2.12
CA THR A 149 -7.16 13.51 -0.91
C THR A 149 -8.07 12.71 0.00
N SER A 150 -7.60 11.55 0.45
CA SER A 150 -8.36 10.65 1.30
C SER A 150 -7.49 10.05 2.39
N TYR A 151 -8.14 9.50 3.42
CA TYR A 151 -7.46 8.65 4.39
C TYR A 151 -7.12 7.29 3.77
N ILE A 152 -6.09 6.67 4.31
CA ILE A 152 -5.64 5.33 3.90
C ILE A 152 -5.68 4.39 5.09
N ILE A 153 -6.10 3.15 4.83
CA ILE A 153 -5.88 2.00 5.71
C ILE A 153 -5.18 0.95 4.87
N SER A 154 -4.00 0.52 5.32
CA SER A 154 -3.15 -0.38 4.54
C SER A 154 -2.71 -1.59 5.37
N PRO A 155 -3.46 -2.70 5.36
CA PRO A 155 -2.95 -3.99 5.78
C PRO A 155 -1.92 -4.51 4.77
N SER A 156 -0.84 -5.08 5.27
CA SER A 156 0.16 -5.72 4.42
C SER A 156 0.83 -6.90 5.11
N THR A 157 1.40 -7.77 4.32
CA THR A 157 2.11 -8.96 4.74
C THR A 157 3.31 -9.21 3.84
N GLY A 158 4.30 -9.92 4.36
CA GLY A 158 5.46 -10.27 3.54
C GLY A 158 6.50 -11.07 4.29
N ILE A 159 7.52 -11.41 3.54
CA ILE A 159 8.65 -12.19 3.99
C ILE A 159 9.93 -11.41 3.76
N ASP A 160 10.89 -11.56 4.67
CA ASP A 160 12.24 -10.98 4.57
C ASP A 160 13.27 -12.06 4.82
N PHE A 161 14.29 -12.10 3.98
CA PHE A 161 15.47 -12.94 4.12
C PHE A 161 16.70 -12.08 4.38
N THR A 162 17.45 -12.39 5.42
CA THR A 162 18.75 -11.78 5.70
C THR A 162 19.80 -12.41 4.78
N VAL A 163 20.33 -11.63 3.86
CA VAL A 163 21.33 -12.08 2.87
C VAL A 163 22.75 -11.72 3.28
N ALA A 164 22.90 -10.70 4.12
CA ALA A 164 24.18 -10.30 4.72
C ALA A 164 23.91 -9.64 6.08
N ASN A 165 24.95 -9.34 6.86
CA ASN A 165 24.82 -8.84 8.25
C ASN A 165 23.84 -7.68 8.41
N HIS A 166 23.78 -6.77 7.43
CA HIS A 166 22.93 -5.58 7.48
C HIS A 166 21.91 -5.50 6.34
N TRP A 167 21.85 -6.50 5.47
CA TRP A 167 20.98 -6.47 4.30
C TRP A 167 19.92 -7.55 4.32
N LYS A 168 18.70 -7.15 4.02
CA LYS A 168 17.57 -8.04 3.81
C LYS A 168 16.99 -7.83 2.41
N ILE A 169 16.56 -8.91 1.81
CA ILE A 169 15.69 -8.89 0.62
C ILE A 169 14.34 -9.46 1.03
N GLY A 170 13.29 -8.97 0.43
CA GLY A 170 11.95 -9.42 0.77
C GLY A 170 10.96 -9.25 -0.35
N ALA A 171 9.81 -9.86 -0.15
CA ALA A 171 8.66 -9.69 -1.01
C ALA A 171 7.40 -9.61 -0.13
N GLY A 172 6.38 -8.98 -0.66
CA GLY A 172 5.15 -8.84 0.10
C GLY A 172 3.96 -8.40 -0.74
N TYR A 173 2.86 -8.36 -0.05
CA TYR A 173 1.60 -7.91 -0.56
C TYR A 173 1.03 -6.82 0.36
N SER A 174 0.45 -5.80 -0.24
CA SER A 174 -0.25 -4.74 0.46
C SER A 174 -1.58 -4.47 -0.21
N PHE A 175 -2.61 -4.30 0.59
CA PHE A 175 -3.87 -3.72 0.15
C PHE A 175 -3.96 -2.31 0.73
N ARG A 176 -4.29 -1.31 -0.10
CA ARG A 176 -4.52 0.07 0.32
C ARG A 176 -5.97 0.43 0.06
N TYR A 177 -6.71 0.71 1.11
CA TYR A 177 -8.05 1.28 1.05
C TYR A 177 -7.93 2.79 1.11
N LEU A 178 -8.47 3.47 0.11
CA LEU A 178 -8.37 4.92 -0.10
C LEU A 178 -9.74 5.59 0.12
N GLY A 179 -10.33 5.42 1.29
CA GLY A 179 -11.61 6.03 1.64
C GLY A 179 -12.75 5.63 0.70
N ASP A 180 -13.54 6.63 0.28
CA ASP A 180 -14.74 6.41 -0.54
C ASP A 180 -14.46 6.06 -2.02
N PHE A 181 -13.19 5.99 -2.42
CA PHE A 181 -12.84 5.97 -3.84
C PHE A 181 -12.40 4.61 -4.35
N ASP A 182 -11.42 4.00 -3.72
CA ASP A 182 -10.79 2.83 -4.35
C ASP A 182 -10.01 1.97 -3.36
N GLY A 183 -9.83 0.72 -3.73
CA GLY A 183 -8.80 -0.15 -3.18
C GLY A 183 -7.66 -0.33 -4.18
N SER A 184 -6.44 -0.51 -3.72
CA SER A 184 -5.34 -0.94 -4.55
C SER A 184 -4.60 -2.12 -3.95
N HIS A 185 -4.18 -3.04 -4.81
CA HIS A 185 -3.40 -4.21 -4.46
C HIS A 185 -1.99 -4.04 -4.98
N SER A 186 -0.99 -4.28 -4.17
CA SER A 186 0.42 -4.21 -4.57
C SER A 186 1.11 -5.52 -4.26
N LEU A 187 1.79 -6.08 -5.25
CA LEU A 187 2.81 -7.11 -5.08
C LEU A 187 4.17 -6.46 -5.24
N PHE A 188 5.03 -6.53 -4.24
CA PHE A 188 6.30 -5.82 -4.23
C PHE A 188 7.48 -6.69 -3.83
N ALA A 189 8.65 -6.33 -4.35
CA ALA A 189 9.95 -6.75 -3.85
C ALA A 189 10.62 -5.58 -3.12
N ARG A 190 11.47 -5.88 -2.13
CA ARG A 190 12.16 -4.84 -1.36
C ARG A 190 13.58 -5.22 -1.02
N ILE A 191 14.40 -4.20 -0.79
CA ILE A 191 15.73 -4.27 -0.22
C ILE A 191 15.73 -3.39 1.02
N THR A 192 16.24 -3.91 2.13
CA THR A 192 16.23 -3.24 3.43
C THR A 192 17.61 -3.27 4.04
N TYR A 193 18.06 -2.15 4.58
CA TYR A 193 19.27 -2.03 5.39
C TYR A 193 18.91 -1.97 6.87
N VAL A 194 19.64 -2.72 7.69
CA VAL A 194 19.44 -2.85 9.14
C VAL A 194 20.53 -2.06 9.86
N PHE A 195 20.10 -1.11 10.67
CA PHE A 195 20.98 -0.33 11.55
C PHE A 195 20.93 -0.94 12.96
N ASP A 196 22.08 -1.33 13.47
CA ASP A 196 22.26 -1.90 14.80
C ASP A 196 22.56 -0.84 15.88
#